data_92023b88af425fd2ede8a3d18da3b776
#
_entry.id   92023b88af425fd2ede8a3d18da3b776
#
_cell.length_a   1.000
_cell.length_b   1.000
_cell.length_c   1.000
_cell.angle_alpha   90.00
_cell.angle_beta   90.00
_cell.angle_gamma   90.00
#
_symmetry.space_group_name_H-M   'P 1'
#
loop_
_entity.id
_entity.type
_entity.pdbx_description
1 polymer ?
#
loop_
_entity_poly.entity_id
_entity_poly.type
_entity_poly.pdbx_seq_one_letter_code
_entity_poly.pdbx_strand_id
1 'polypeptide(L)'
;MPSPRPETRDRPSLVRRVLFGLLVANLIVVLAKLFVGIAANSLAVLSGALDSAVDALSNGLAMVLVRVASKAPDEDHPYGHDKFEALGTLAIVGFLSVSCFELVRGAVNHLVSSRHPVTVSDFQLAVLVLTIGTSVVVAWYEQRRGTELGSQLLIADARHTRADALVTVGVLVGVLLARQGWWWADPIVAIAVALVIVRVAYGIVLHAVPVLVDQRALPPDAIQETAETVSGVKSAYGIRSRGAPPVRYAEVTIAVDRGANVADAHAIADEVEERLKRDLQLHEVIVHVEPC
;
A
#
# COMPACT_ATOMS: atom_id res chain seq x y z
N MET A 1 -14.19 -21.16 -17.95
CA MET A 1 -13.66 -20.00 -17.21
C MET A 1 -14.82 -19.08 -16.88
N PRO A 2 -15.19 -18.89 -15.61
CA PRO A 2 -16.20 -17.90 -15.25
C PRO A 2 -15.64 -16.51 -15.51
N SER A 3 -16.45 -15.66 -16.15
CA SER A 3 -16.08 -14.25 -16.38
C SER A 3 -15.96 -13.53 -15.04
N PRO A 4 -14.93 -12.71 -14.81
CA PRO A 4 -14.80 -11.94 -13.58
C PRO A 4 -16.03 -11.07 -13.37
N ARG A 5 -16.46 -10.93 -12.11
CA ARG A 5 -17.60 -10.07 -11.75
C ARG A 5 -17.39 -8.68 -12.33
N PRO A 6 -18.41 -8.01 -12.85
CA PRO A 6 -18.29 -6.68 -13.48
C PRO A 6 -17.59 -5.64 -12.59
N GLU A 7 -17.77 -5.70 -11.27
CA GLU A 7 -17.18 -4.78 -10.29
C GLU A 7 -15.65 -4.89 -10.15
N THR A 8 -15.05 -6.06 -10.48
CA THR A 8 -13.60 -6.24 -10.39
C THR A 8 -12.88 -5.75 -11.65
N ARG A 9 -13.59 -5.66 -12.78
CA ARG A 9 -13.00 -5.30 -14.07
C ARG A 9 -12.61 -3.83 -14.17
N ASP A 10 -13.32 -2.94 -13.47
CA ASP A 10 -13.07 -1.49 -13.50
C ASP A 10 -12.12 -0.99 -12.41
N ARG A 11 -11.87 -1.80 -11.37
CA ARG A 11 -11.01 -1.44 -10.24
C ARG A 11 -9.62 -0.92 -10.65
N PRO A 12 -8.84 -1.62 -11.50
CA PRO A 12 -7.50 -1.16 -11.89
C PRO A 12 -7.55 0.17 -12.66
N SER A 13 -8.60 0.39 -13.46
CA SER A 13 -8.78 1.63 -14.21
C SER A 13 -9.06 2.81 -13.28
N LEU A 14 -9.85 2.60 -12.22
CA LEU A 14 -10.16 3.61 -11.20
C LEU A 14 -8.94 3.95 -10.35
N VAL A 15 -8.19 2.93 -9.86
CA VAL A 15 -6.94 3.14 -9.14
C VAL A 15 -5.97 3.95 -9.99
N ARG A 16 -5.80 3.59 -11.27
CA ARG A 16 -4.92 4.28 -12.19
C ARG A 16 -5.34 5.73 -12.45
N ARG A 17 -6.65 6.04 -12.51
CA ARG A 17 -7.15 7.41 -12.63
C ARG A 17 -6.81 8.25 -11.40
N VAL A 18 -6.94 7.67 -10.21
CA VAL A 18 -6.54 8.35 -8.95
C VAL A 18 -5.04 8.64 -8.97
N LEU A 19 -4.20 7.63 -9.21
CA LEU A 19 -2.74 7.81 -9.28
C LEU A 19 -2.30 8.81 -10.36
N PHE A 20 -2.96 8.81 -11.53
CA PHE A 20 -2.70 9.79 -12.58
C PHE A 20 -3.04 11.21 -12.14
N GLY A 21 -4.18 11.40 -11.45
CA GLY A 21 -4.55 12.70 -10.89
C GLY A 21 -3.53 13.20 -9.87
N LEU A 22 -3.04 12.32 -9.00
CA LEU A 22 -2.01 12.62 -8.00
C LEU A 22 -0.66 12.94 -8.66
N LEU A 23 -0.26 12.17 -9.66
CA LEU A 23 0.95 12.43 -10.45
C LEU A 23 0.92 13.81 -11.10
N VAL A 24 -0.21 14.16 -11.73
CA VAL A 24 -0.39 15.49 -12.35
C VAL A 24 -0.33 16.60 -11.29
N ALA A 25 -1.00 16.41 -10.14
CA ALA A 25 -0.97 17.39 -9.05
C ALA A 25 0.46 17.58 -8.51
N ASN A 26 1.20 16.49 -8.26
CA ASN A 26 2.59 16.56 -7.81
C ASN A 26 3.50 17.20 -8.85
N LEU A 27 3.31 16.91 -10.13
CA LEU A 27 4.10 17.52 -11.20
C LEU A 27 3.87 19.05 -11.28
N ILE A 28 2.62 19.50 -11.09
CA ILE A 28 2.31 20.93 -11.00
C ILE A 28 3.03 21.57 -9.82
N VAL A 29 3.04 20.92 -8.66
CA VAL A 29 3.75 21.39 -7.46
C VAL A 29 5.26 21.46 -7.70
N VAL A 30 5.86 20.45 -8.34
CA VAL A 30 7.27 20.44 -8.73
C VAL A 30 7.60 21.65 -9.62
N LEU A 31 6.82 21.85 -10.70
CA LEU A 31 7.04 22.95 -11.63
C LEU A 31 6.88 24.32 -10.97
N ALA A 32 5.86 24.47 -10.11
CA ALA A 32 5.65 25.70 -9.37
C ALA A 32 6.82 26.00 -8.42
N LYS A 33 7.29 25.00 -7.67
CA LYS A 33 8.44 25.15 -6.75
C LYS A 33 9.74 25.43 -7.51
N LEU A 34 9.97 24.79 -8.66
CA LEU A 34 11.13 25.05 -9.52
C LEU A 34 11.12 26.49 -10.02
N PHE A 35 9.97 26.95 -10.55
CA PHE A 35 9.83 28.31 -11.05
C PHE A 35 10.08 29.34 -9.94
N VAL A 36 9.43 29.18 -8.78
CA VAL A 36 9.61 30.10 -7.63
C VAL A 36 11.04 30.01 -7.08
N GLY A 37 11.62 28.82 -6.99
CA GLY A 37 12.97 28.60 -6.48
C GLY A 37 14.04 29.27 -7.34
N ILE A 38 13.91 29.18 -8.66
CA ILE A 38 14.80 29.85 -9.62
C ILE A 38 14.59 31.38 -9.56
N ALA A 39 13.34 31.84 -9.62
CA ALA A 39 13.01 33.27 -9.61
C ALA A 39 13.46 33.98 -8.33
N ALA A 40 13.34 33.30 -7.17
CA ALA A 40 13.75 33.80 -5.87
C ALA A 40 15.21 33.49 -5.51
N ASN A 41 15.95 32.78 -6.38
CA ASN A 41 17.30 32.27 -6.12
C ASN A 41 17.41 31.57 -4.75
N SER A 42 16.39 30.76 -4.40
CA SER A 42 16.23 30.12 -3.10
C SER A 42 16.55 28.63 -3.16
N LEU A 43 17.69 28.24 -2.61
CA LEU A 43 18.08 26.82 -2.50
C LEU A 43 17.09 25.99 -1.67
N ALA A 44 16.46 26.59 -0.64
CA ALA A 44 15.47 25.91 0.19
C ALA A 44 14.21 25.53 -0.62
N VAL A 45 13.74 26.43 -1.49
CA VAL A 45 12.58 26.14 -2.38
C VAL A 45 12.96 25.11 -3.44
N LEU A 46 14.19 25.17 -3.98
CA LEU A 46 14.70 24.18 -4.93
C LEU A 46 14.83 22.79 -4.30
N SER A 47 15.30 22.72 -3.04
CA SER A 47 15.30 21.43 -2.29
C SER A 47 13.90 20.87 -2.15
N GLY A 48 12.92 21.70 -1.74
CA GLY A 48 11.52 21.27 -1.66
C GLY A 48 10.90 20.88 -3.02
N ALA A 49 11.46 21.36 -4.14
CA ALA A 49 11.07 20.90 -5.47
C ALA A 49 11.61 19.48 -5.77
N LEU A 50 12.82 19.15 -5.28
CA LEU A 50 13.38 17.79 -5.38
C LEU A 50 12.54 16.79 -4.59
N ASP A 51 12.13 17.12 -3.36
CA ASP A 51 11.26 16.28 -2.53
C ASP A 51 9.95 15.99 -3.28
N SER A 52 9.30 17.02 -3.82
CA SER A 52 8.08 16.84 -4.64
C SER A 52 8.31 16.05 -5.93
N ALA A 53 9.52 16.05 -6.49
CA ALA A 53 9.88 15.23 -7.64
C ALA A 53 10.00 13.75 -7.26
N VAL A 54 10.50 13.43 -6.06
CA VAL A 54 10.52 12.07 -5.52
C VAL A 54 9.09 11.56 -5.32
N ASP A 55 8.17 12.37 -4.80
CA ASP A 55 6.76 12.02 -4.67
C ASP A 55 6.11 11.73 -6.03
N ALA A 56 6.39 12.57 -7.05
CA ALA A 56 5.92 12.34 -8.40
C ALA A 56 6.47 11.04 -9.01
N LEU A 57 7.75 10.71 -8.73
CA LEU A 57 8.37 9.47 -9.15
C LEU A 57 7.73 8.25 -8.48
N SER A 58 7.46 8.33 -7.17
CA SER A 58 6.74 7.30 -6.41
C SER A 58 5.37 7.01 -7.02
N ASN A 59 4.57 8.05 -7.29
CA ASN A 59 3.26 7.91 -7.94
C ASN A 59 3.36 7.34 -9.37
N GLY A 60 4.39 7.75 -10.13
CA GLY A 60 4.68 7.19 -11.45
C GLY A 60 4.97 5.69 -11.39
N LEU A 61 5.83 5.27 -10.46
CA LEU A 61 6.14 3.86 -10.23
C LEU A 61 4.90 3.07 -9.79
N ALA A 62 4.13 3.61 -8.84
CA ALA A 62 2.87 3.02 -8.40
C ALA A 62 1.89 2.79 -9.57
N MET A 63 1.76 3.76 -10.47
CA MET A 63 0.91 3.66 -11.65
C MET A 63 1.38 2.55 -12.62
N VAL A 64 2.70 2.42 -12.84
CA VAL A 64 3.27 1.34 -13.65
C VAL A 64 2.99 -0.02 -13.02
N LEU A 65 3.20 -0.16 -11.72
CA LEU A 65 3.01 -1.43 -11.01
C LEU A 65 1.53 -1.85 -10.95
N VAL A 66 0.59 -0.91 -10.76
CA VAL A 66 -0.85 -1.19 -10.88
C VAL A 66 -1.20 -1.63 -12.30
N ARG A 67 -0.59 -1.02 -13.32
CA ARG A 67 -0.82 -1.44 -14.71
C ARG A 67 -0.31 -2.86 -14.97
N VAL A 68 0.85 -3.22 -14.42
CA VAL A 68 1.38 -4.59 -14.52
C VAL A 68 0.49 -5.55 -13.74
N ALA A 69 0.16 -5.22 -12.49
CA ALA A 69 -0.71 -6.04 -11.63
C ALA A 69 -2.09 -6.33 -12.24
N SER A 70 -2.58 -5.43 -13.10
CA SER A 70 -3.88 -5.59 -13.76
C SER A 70 -3.87 -6.46 -15.03
N LYS A 71 -2.70 -6.99 -15.44
CA LYS A 71 -2.63 -7.91 -16.59
C LYS A 71 -3.25 -9.26 -16.22
N ALA A 72 -3.96 -9.83 -17.19
CA ALA A 72 -4.44 -11.20 -17.08
C ALA A 72 -3.27 -12.20 -16.96
N PRO A 73 -3.52 -13.41 -16.46
CA PRO A 73 -2.55 -14.50 -16.52
C PRO A 73 -1.98 -14.68 -17.93
N ASP A 74 -0.67 -14.94 -18.00
CA ASP A 74 0.07 -15.22 -19.22
C ASP A 74 0.95 -16.48 -19.04
N GLU A 75 1.75 -16.84 -20.04
CA GLU A 75 2.59 -18.05 -19.99
C GLU A 75 3.62 -18.00 -18.86
N ASP A 76 4.18 -16.82 -18.57
CA ASP A 76 5.19 -16.64 -17.52
C ASP A 76 4.56 -16.49 -16.12
N HIS A 77 3.32 -15.99 -16.06
CA HIS A 77 2.58 -15.73 -14.82
C HIS A 77 1.19 -16.39 -14.86
N PRO A 78 1.11 -17.73 -14.73
CA PRO A 78 -0.17 -18.48 -14.85
C PRO A 78 -1.23 -18.09 -13.80
N TYR A 79 -0.79 -17.59 -12.63
CA TYR A 79 -1.67 -17.11 -11.55
C TYR A 79 -2.00 -15.63 -11.64
N GLY A 80 -1.56 -14.94 -12.71
CA GLY A 80 -1.74 -13.50 -12.88
C GLY A 80 -0.64 -12.67 -12.25
N HIS A 81 -0.85 -11.36 -12.25
CA HIS A 81 0.16 -10.37 -11.89
C HIS A 81 -0.17 -9.61 -10.58
N ASP A 82 -1.19 -10.04 -9.82
CA ASP A 82 -1.68 -9.31 -8.63
C ASP A 82 -0.58 -9.02 -7.59
N LYS A 83 0.41 -9.90 -7.45
CA LYS A 83 1.54 -9.71 -6.53
C LYS A 83 2.40 -8.48 -6.84
N PHE A 84 2.33 -7.92 -8.05
CA PHE A 84 3.00 -6.67 -8.40
C PHE A 84 2.44 -5.47 -7.62
N GLU A 85 1.17 -5.50 -7.18
CA GLU A 85 0.63 -4.47 -6.28
C GLU A 85 1.33 -4.50 -4.92
N ALA A 86 1.60 -5.69 -4.37
CA ALA A 86 2.35 -5.86 -3.14
C ALA A 86 3.82 -5.43 -3.28
N LEU A 87 4.46 -5.71 -4.42
CA LEU A 87 5.80 -5.20 -4.73
C LEU A 87 5.82 -3.66 -4.78
N GLY A 88 4.80 -3.04 -5.39
CA GLY A 88 4.64 -1.59 -5.40
C GLY A 88 4.50 -1.01 -3.99
N THR A 89 3.74 -1.69 -3.14
CA THR A 89 3.60 -1.33 -1.74
C THR A 89 4.94 -1.38 -0.98
N LEU A 90 5.80 -2.37 -1.26
CA LEU A 90 7.16 -2.42 -0.69
C LEU A 90 8.09 -1.35 -1.27
N ALA A 91 7.91 -0.94 -2.54
CA ALA A 91 8.68 0.17 -3.11
C ALA A 91 8.42 1.48 -2.33
N ILE A 92 7.17 1.73 -1.90
CA ILE A 92 6.82 2.87 -1.03
C ILE A 92 7.59 2.80 0.30
N VAL A 93 7.76 1.62 0.88
CA VAL A 93 8.62 1.45 2.07
C VAL A 93 10.07 1.84 1.79
N GLY A 94 10.57 1.57 0.58
CA GLY A 94 11.88 2.04 0.13
C GLY A 94 12.00 3.57 0.17
N PHE A 95 11.03 4.29 -0.39
CA PHE A 95 11.00 5.76 -0.33
C PHE A 95 10.92 6.29 1.11
N LEU A 96 10.02 5.72 1.94
CA LEU A 96 9.95 6.05 3.37
C LEU A 96 11.27 5.83 4.11
N SER A 97 12.02 4.78 3.74
CA SER A 97 13.31 4.47 4.35
C SER A 97 14.37 5.51 4.00
N VAL A 98 14.38 6.01 2.74
CA VAL A 98 15.26 7.09 2.31
C VAL A 98 14.94 8.37 3.07
N SER A 99 13.66 8.79 3.11
CA SER A 99 13.22 9.99 3.85
C SER A 99 13.56 9.89 5.34
N CYS A 100 13.36 8.73 5.96
CA CYS A 100 13.73 8.47 7.35
C CYS A 100 15.25 8.62 7.59
N PHE A 101 16.06 8.05 6.70
CA PHE A 101 17.53 8.14 6.76
C PHE A 101 18.00 9.58 6.64
N GLU A 102 17.46 10.36 5.70
CA GLU A 102 17.81 11.76 5.51
C GLU A 102 17.44 12.61 6.72
N LEU A 103 16.26 12.36 7.30
CA LEU A 103 15.80 13.05 8.51
C LEU A 103 16.74 12.78 9.71
N VAL A 104 17.09 11.52 9.95
CA VAL A 104 18.01 11.14 11.04
C VAL A 104 19.40 11.71 10.79
N ARG A 105 19.92 11.62 9.56
CA ARG A 105 21.20 12.20 9.18
C ARG A 105 21.24 13.71 9.41
N GLY A 106 20.16 14.40 9.02
CA GLY A 106 20.00 15.84 9.27
C GLY A 106 20.01 16.18 10.75
N ALA A 107 19.25 15.44 11.57
CA ALA A 107 19.20 15.61 13.02
C ALA A 107 20.58 15.41 13.68
N VAL A 108 21.29 14.33 13.30
CA VAL A 108 22.64 14.04 13.81
C VAL A 108 23.63 15.13 13.41
N ASN A 109 23.62 15.56 12.15
CA ASN A 109 24.47 16.64 11.67
C ASN A 109 24.22 17.95 12.43
N HIS A 110 22.96 18.25 12.74
CA HIS A 110 22.59 19.44 13.50
C HIS A 110 23.12 19.37 14.95
N LEU A 111 23.05 18.20 15.58
CA LEU A 111 23.61 18.00 16.94
C LEU A 111 25.13 18.11 17.00
N VAL A 112 25.82 17.59 15.96
CA VAL A 112 27.31 17.56 15.96
C VAL A 112 27.93 18.90 15.51
N SER A 113 27.29 19.61 14.59
CA SER A 113 27.91 20.75 13.91
C SER A 113 27.77 22.09 14.65
N SER A 114 27.11 22.18 15.80
CA SER A 114 26.89 23.41 16.60
C SER A 114 26.49 24.64 15.74
N ARG A 115 25.81 24.42 14.59
CA ARG A 115 25.50 25.49 13.66
C ARG A 115 24.28 26.28 14.11
N HIS A 116 24.36 27.56 13.86
CA HIS A 116 23.44 28.62 14.25
C HIS A 116 21.97 28.31 13.85
N PRO A 117 21.00 28.88 14.60
CA PRO A 117 19.58 28.67 14.30
C PRO A 117 19.28 29.09 12.87
N VAL A 118 18.61 28.21 12.14
CA VAL A 118 18.10 28.50 10.80
C VAL A 118 17.07 29.62 10.94
N THR A 119 17.35 30.79 10.37
CA THR A 119 16.38 31.89 10.32
C THR A 119 15.38 31.59 9.22
N VAL A 120 14.20 31.15 9.59
CA VAL A 120 13.10 30.91 8.66
C VAL A 120 12.23 32.18 8.58
N SER A 121 11.99 32.68 7.37
CA SER A 121 11.12 33.84 7.15
C SER A 121 9.65 33.47 7.35
N ASP A 122 8.79 34.47 7.60
CA ASP A 122 7.36 34.24 7.75
C ASP A 122 6.72 33.70 6.45
N PHE A 123 7.27 34.06 5.29
CA PHE A 123 6.88 33.49 4.00
C PHE A 123 7.14 31.98 3.95
N GLN A 124 8.31 31.53 4.40
CA GLN A 124 8.65 30.10 4.45
C GLN A 124 7.75 29.34 5.44
N LEU A 125 7.39 29.94 6.56
CA LEU A 125 6.40 29.36 7.50
C LEU A 125 5.03 29.21 6.84
N ALA A 126 4.56 30.22 6.11
CA ALA A 126 3.29 30.14 5.38
C ALA A 126 3.30 29.03 4.33
N VAL A 127 4.42 28.85 3.61
CA VAL A 127 4.60 27.74 2.65
C VAL A 127 4.57 26.39 3.35
N LEU A 128 5.23 26.22 4.51
CA LEU A 128 5.18 24.97 5.28
C LEU A 128 3.73 24.63 5.71
N VAL A 129 2.99 25.61 6.25
CA VAL A 129 1.59 25.42 6.67
C VAL A 129 0.72 25.01 5.48
N LEU A 130 0.89 25.67 4.32
CA LEU A 130 0.15 25.34 3.10
C LEU A 130 0.50 23.91 2.63
N THR A 131 1.78 23.52 2.67
CA THR A 131 2.22 22.18 2.31
C THR A 131 1.60 21.13 3.23
N ILE A 132 1.57 21.36 4.54
CA ILE A 132 0.91 20.45 5.50
C ILE A 132 -0.57 20.30 5.13
N GLY A 133 -1.28 21.41 4.89
CA GLY A 133 -2.69 21.40 4.53
C GLY A 133 -2.97 20.58 3.26
N THR A 134 -2.18 20.79 2.22
CA THR A 134 -2.31 20.05 0.96
C THR A 134 -2.01 18.57 1.14
N SER A 135 -0.93 18.20 1.85
CA SER A 135 -0.58 16.80 2.13
C SER A 135 -1.66 16.06 2.93
N VAL A 136 -2.27 16.74 3.92
CA VAL A 136 -3.37 16.14 4.71
C VAL A 136 -4.60 15.86 3.82
N VAL A 137 -4.97 16.78 2.95
CA VAL A 137 -6.10 16.61 2.03
C VAL A 137 -5.83 15.48 1.03
N VAL A 138 -4.63 15.45 0.44
CA VAL A 138 -4.21 14.41 -0.49
C VAL A 138 -4.22 13.04 0.20
N ALA A 139 -3.57 12.90 1.35
CA ALA A 139 -3.53 11.66 2.10
C ALA A 139 -4.92 11.16 2.53
N TRP A 140 -5.82 12.07 2.89
CA TRP A 140 -7.22 11.72 3.18
C TRP A 140 -7.94 11.18 1.94
N TYR A 141 -7.76 11.82 0.80
CA TYR A 141 -8.35 11.40 -0.48
C TYR A 141 -7.83 10.03 -0.92
N GLU A 142 -6.51 9.83 -0.89
CA GLU A 142 -5.84 8.55 -1.19
C GLU A 142 -6.34 7.42 -0.29
N GLN A 143 -6.38 7.66 1.03
CA GLN A 143 -6.85 6.67 2.00
C GLN A 143 -8.30 6.27 1.72
N ARG A 144 -9.16 7.26 1.48
CA ARG A 144 -10.57 7.01 1.18
C ARG A 144 -10.72 6.18 -0.10
N ARG A 145 -10.05 6.59 -1.18
CA ARG A 145 -10.08 5.88 -2.47
C ARG A 145 -9.42 4.50 -2.38
N GLY A 146 -8.32 4.40 -1.66
CA GLY A 146 -7.64 3.12 -1.43
C GLY A 146 -8.53 2.11 -0.70
N THR A 147 -9.28 2.57 0.31
CA THR A 147 -10.23 1.72 1.04
C THR A 147 -11.44 1.35 0.19
N GLU A 148 -12.04 2.31 -0.54
CA GLU A 148 -13.18 2.08 -1.44
C GLU A 148 -12.82 1.07 -2.56
N LEU A 149 -11.61 1.16 -3.11
CA LEU A 149 -11.13 0.32 -4.19
C LEU A 149 -10.39 -0.95 -3.70
N GLY A 150 -10.17 -1.12 -2.39
CA GLY A 150 -9.41 -2.24 -1.83
C GLY A 150 -7.93 -2.25 -2.26
N SER A 151 -7.35 -1.12 -2.71
CA SER A 151 -5.97 -1.05 -3.18
C SER A 151 -5.01 -0.83 -2.02
N GLN A 152 -4.18 -1.84 -1.73
CA GLN A 152 -3.14 -1.75 -0.71
C GLN A 152 -2.07 -0.73 -1.08
N LEU A 153 -1.81 -0.56 -2.38
CA LEU A 153 -0.87 0.41 -2.89
C LEU A 153 -1.32 1.85 -2.59
N LEU A 154 -2.59 2.21 -2.88
CA LEU A 154 -3.13 3.54 -2.54
C LEU A 154 -3.16 3.79 -1.03
N ILE A 155 -3.45 2.77 -0.23
CA ILE A 155 -3.41 2.87 1.24
C ILE A 155 -1.97 3.09 1.73
N ALA A 156 -0.99 2.44 1.11
CA ALA A 156 0.42 2.63 1.45
C ALA A 156 0.91 4.02 1.04
N ASP A 157 0.51 4.50 -0.15
CA ASP A 157 0.80 5.86 -0.63
C ASP A 157 0.20 6.92 0.31
N ALA A 158 -1.06 6.76 0.74
CA ALA A 158 -1.67 7.62 1.76
C ALA A 158 -0.88 7.64 3.08
N ARG A 159 -0.29 6.51 3.47
CA ARG A 159 0.57 6.44 4.68
C ARG A 159 1.91 7.15 4.47
N HIS A 160 2.48 7.06 3.27
CA HIS A 160 3.68 7.80 2.87
C HIS A 160 3.41 9.31 2.92
N THR A 161 2.38 9.81 2.24
CA THR A 161 1.98 11.23 2.22
C THR A 161 1.71 11.77 3.63
N ARG A 162 1.14 10.95 4.53
CA ARG A 162 0.99 11.32 5.96
C ARG A 162 2.32 11.42 6.68
N ALA A 163 3.26 10.52 6.41
CA ALA A 163 4.59 10.56 6.99
C ALA A 163 5.32 11.86 6.60
N ASP A 164 5.24 12.26 5.32
CA ASP A 164 5.82 13.51 4.82
C ASP A 164 5.16 14.75 5.44
N ALA A 165 3.84 14.72 5.63
CA ALA A 165 3.14 15.76 6.39
C ALA A 165 3.65 15.84 7.84
N LEU A 166 3.89 14.70 8.51
CA LEU A 166 4.44 14.65 9.86
C LEU A 166 5.88 15.18 9.92
N VAL A 167 6.72 14.87 8.91
CA VAL A 167 8.06 15.48 8.79
C VAL A 167 7.95 16.99 8.73
N THR A 168 7.06 17.50 7.88
CA THR A 168 6.86 18.95 7.70
C THR A 168 6.32 19.61 8.98
N VAL A 169 5.42 18.95 9.71
CA VAL A 169 4.95 19.40 11.05
C VAL A 169 6.11 19.39 12.04
N GLY A 170 6.95 18.36 12.05
CA GLY A 170 8.14 18.29 12.88
C GLY A 170 9.09 19.46 12.61
N VAL A 171 9.39 19.75 11.35
CA VAL A 171 10.20 20.91 10.95
C VAL A 171 9.57 22.21 11.43
N LEU A 172 8.26 22.41 11.26
CA LEU A 172 7.56 23.60 11.73
C LEU A 172 7.68 23.76 13.25
N VAL A 173 7.45 22.71 14.01
CA VAL A 173 7.59 22.70 15.48
C VAL A 173 9.01 22.97 15.90
N GLY A 174 10.00 22.30 15.28
CA GLY A 174 11.42 22.50 15.55
C GLY A 174 11.85 23.97 15.34
N VAL A 175 11.44 24.57 14.21
CA VAL A 175 11.70 25.97 13.89
C VAL A 175 11.07 26.93 14.91
N LEU A 176 9.80 26.68 15.29
CA LEU A 176 9.10 27.52 16.27
C LEU A 176 9.75 27.47 17.66
N LEU A 177 10.22 26.28 18.08
CA LEU A 177 10.93 26.10 19.34
C LEU A 177 12.34 26.72 19.30
N ALA A 178 13.04 26.58 18.17
CA ALA A 178 14.35 27.22 17.96
C ALA A 178 14.26 28.75 18.01
N ARG A 179 13.19 29.37 17.51
CA ARG A 179 12.92 30.82 17.66
C ARG A 179 12.76 31.24 19.12
N GLN A 180 12.35 30.34 20.02
CA GLN A 180 12.24 30.57 21.46
C GLN A 180 13.54 30.29 22.22
N GLY A 181 14.64 29.95 21.51
CA GLY A 181 15.96 29.64 22.08
C GLY A 181 16.20 28.17 22.39
N TRP A 182 15.24 27.26 22.06
CA TRP A 182 15.37 25.82 22.29
C TRP A 182 15.98 25.12 21.05
N TRP A 183 17.19 25.47 20.72
CA TRP A 183 17.91 24.98 19.52
C TRP A 183 18.05 23.45 19.45
N TRP A 184 18.07 22.77 20.61
CA TRP A 184 18.13 21.29 20.72
C TRP A 184 16.79 20.60 20.43
N ALA A 185 15.67 21.34 20.39
CA ALA A 185 14.35 20.75 20.18
C ALA A 185 14.18 20.20 18.76
N ASP A 186 14.71 20.89 17.75
CA ASP A 186 14.61 20.49 16.35
C ASP A 186 15.15 19.07 16.09
N PRO A 187 16.39 18.68 16.45
CA PRO A 187 16.86 17.31 16.25
C PRO A 187 16.09 16.27 17.08
N ILE A 188 15.57 16.61 18.26
CA ILE A 188 14.76 15.68 19.06
C ILE A 188 13.43 15.43 18.37
N VAL A 189 12.75 16.47 17.90
CA VAL A 189 11.51 16.34 17.14
C VAL A 189 11.73 15.53 15.86
N ALA A 190 12.83 15.78 15.14
CA ALA A 190 13.19 15.02 13.95
C ALA A 190 13.37 13.52 14.24
N ILE A 191 14.05 13.16 15.32
CA ILE A 191 14.21 11.76 15.75
C ILE A 191 12.85 11.15 16.13
N ALA A 192 12.00 11.87 16.86
CA ALA A 192 10.66 11.40 17.21
C ALA A 192 9.81 11.12 15.97
N VAL A 193 9.85 12.01 14.97
CA VAL A 193 9.17 11.82 13.67
C VAL A 193 9.75 10.61 12.94
N ALA A 194 11.08 10.44 12.91
CA ALA A 194 11.71 9.27 12.29
C ALA A 194 11.23 7.95 12.90
N LEU A 195 11.05 7.87 14.22
CA LEU A 195 10.48 6.68 14.87
C LEU A 195 9.03 6.41 14.44
N VAL A 196 8.23 7.45 14.24
CA VAL A 196 6.86 7.31 13.71
C VAL A 196 6.91 6.77 12.27
N ILE A 197 7.81 7.28 11.41
CA ILE A 197 7.99 6.79 10.04
C ILE A 197 8.37 5.31 10.02
N VAL A 198 9.33 4.89 10.86
CA VAL A 198 9.73 3.47 10.98
C VAL A 198 8.52 2.60 11.34
N ARG A 199 7.69 3.05 12.28
CA ARG A 199 6.48 2.31 12.66
C ARG A 199 5.48 2.23 11.51
N VAL A 200 5.29 3.30 10.74
CA VAL A 200 4.42 3.32 9.55
C VAL A 200 4.95 2.33 8.49
N ALA A 201 6.24 2.41 8.17
CA ALA A 201 6.91 1.53 7.22
C ALA A 201 6.79 0.05 7.63
N TYR A 202 7.02 -0.25 8.91
CA TYR A 202 6.83 -1.59 9.47
C TYR A 202 5.38 -2.08 9.29
N GLY A 203 4.39 -1.23 9.56
CA GLY A 203 2.99 -1.56 9.33
C GLY A 203 2.66 -1.87 7.86
N ILE A 204 3.30 -1.18 6.91
CA ILE A 204 3.14 -1.45 5.48
C ILE A 204 3.75 -2.82 5.13
N VAL A 205 4.96 -3.12 5.61
CA VAL A 205 5.65 -4.41 5.40
C VAL A 205 4.79 -5.59 5.90
N LEU A 206 4.20 -5.45 7.09
CA LEU A 206 3.33 -6.49 7.68
C LEU A 206 2.08 -6.80 6.83
N HIS A 207 1.68 -5.91 5.93
CA HIS A 207 0.55 -6.15 5.02
C HIS A 207 0.99 -6.65 3.63
N ALA A 208 2.15 -6.20 3.15
CA ALA A 208 2.64 -6.54 1.81
C ALA A 208 3.35 -7.90 1.77
N VAL A 209 4.21 -8.19 2.76
CA VAL A 209 5.01 -9.44 2.78
C VAL A 209 4.12 -10.69 2.82
N PRO A 210 3.05 -10.78 3.64
CA PRO A 210 2.16 -11.93 3.65
C PRO A 210 1.64 -12.34 2.27
N VAL A 211 1.31 -11.37 1.42
CA VAL A 211 0.81 -11.63 0.06
C VAL A 211 1.91 -12.24 -0.83
N LEU A 212 3.15 -11.77 -0.69
CA LEU A 212 4.28 -12.22 -1.50
C LEU A 212 4.75 -13.64 -1.14
N VAL A 213 4.66 -14.00 0.15
CA VAL A 213 5.10 -15.31 0.66
C VAL A 213 3.95 -16.31 0.81
N ASP A 214 2.81 -16.05 0.16
CA ASP A 214 1.64 -16.94 0.21
C ASP A 214 1.18 -17.28 1.63
N GLN A 215 1.22 -16.29 2.54
CA GLN A 215 0.69 -16.47 3.88
C GLN A 215 -0.81 -16.81 3.81
N ARG A 216 -1.24 -17.69 4.69
CA ARG A 216 -2.63 -18.12 4.79
C ARG A 216 -3.61 -16.95 4.86
N ALA A 217 -4.56 -16.92 3.91
CA ALA A 217 -5.54 -15.84 3.76
C ALA A 217 -6.80 -16.03 4.62
N LEU A 218 -7.19 -17.28 4.89
CA LEU A 218 -8.36 -17.65 5.68
C LEU A 218 -8.02 -18.76 6.69
N PRO A 219 -8.67 -18.80 7.86
CA PRO A 219 -8.56 -19.92 8.79
C PRO A 219 -9.02 -21.22 8.09
N PRO A 220 -8.27 -22.35 8.25
CA PRO A 220 -8.68 -23.64 7.68
C PRO A 220 -10.07 -24.07 8.13
N ASP A 221 -10.39 -23.85 9.41
CA ASP A 221 -11.67 -24.25 10.01
C ASP A 221 -12.85 -23.60 9.28
N ALA A 222 -12.75 -22.33 8.87
CA ALA A 222 -13.80 -21.64 8.11
C ALA A 222 -14.05 -22.27 6.72
N ILE A 223 -12.99 -22.72 6.06
CA ILE A 223 -13.09 -23.41 4.77
C ILE A 223 -13.65 -24.81 4.96
N GLN A 224 -13.17 -25.53 5.99
CA GLN A 224 -13.62 -26.87 6.35
C GLN A 224 -15.12 -26.89 6.66
N GLU A 225 -15.55 -26.06 7.61
CA GLU A 225 -16.95 -25.95 8.03
C GLU A 225 -17.86 -25.66 6.82
N THR A 226 -17.45 -24.73 5.96
CA THR A 226 -18.24 -24.39 4.76
C THR A 226 -18.29 -25.54 3.77
N ALA A 227 -17.18 -26.24 3.52
CA ALA A 227 -17.14 -27.37 2.59
C ALA A 227 -17.99 -28.56 3.09
N GLU A 228 -17.94 -28.85 4.40
CA GLU A 228 -18.68 -29.94 5.05
C GLU A 228 -20.20 -29.70 5.11
N THR A 229 -20.69 -28.46 4.84
CA THR A 229 -22.13 -28.20 4.68
C THR A 229 -22.71 -28.76 3.39
N VAL A 230 -21.86 -29.11 2.41
CA VAL A 230 -22.31 -29.64 1.10
C VAL A 230 -22.70 -31.10 1.26
N SER A 231 -23.86 -31.44 0.74
CA SER A 231 -24.37 -32.84 0.76
C SER A 231 -23.45 -33.76 -0.03
N GLY A 232 -23.05 -34.87 0.57
CA GLY A 232 -22.14 -35.84 -0.05
C GLY A 232 -20.69 -35.70 0.42
N VAL A 233 -20.28 -34.58 1.01
CA VAL A 233 -18.99 -34.41 1.67
C VAL A 233 -19.01 -35.11 3.02
N LYS A 234 -18.05 -36.01 3.27
CA LYS A 234 -17.87 -36.71 4.54
C LYS A 234 -16.90 -36.00 5.48
N SER A 235 -15.83 -35.41 4.91
CA SER A 235 -14.86 -34.59 5.62
C SER A 235 -14.12 -33.73 4.61
N ALA A 236 -13.55 -32.62 5.10
CA ALA A 236 -12.68 -31.75 4.32
C ALA A 236 -11.35 -31.55 5.06
N TYR A 237 -10.23 -31.63 4.33
CA TYR A 237 -8.86 -31.53 4.87
C TYR A 237 -7.86 -31.08 3.82
N GLY A 238 -6.57 -31.02 4.16
CA GLY A 238 -5.51 -30.58 3.23
C GLY A 238 -5.65 -29.12 2.82
N ILE A 239 -6.29 -28.32 3.65
CA ILE A 239 -6.73 -26.96 3.35
C ILE A 239 -5.56 -25.99 3.28
N ARG A 240 -5.45 -25.27 2.19
CA ARG A 240 -4.52 -24.17 1.98
C ARG A 240 -5.26 -22.96 1.42
N SER A 241 -4.84 -21.78 1.81
CA SER A 241 -5.36 -20.53 1.24
C SER A 241 -4.27 -19.49 1.14
N ARG A 242 -4.37 -18.59 0.14
CA ARG A 242 -3.40 -17.52 -0.10
C ARG A 242 -4.05 -16.30 -0.72
N GLY A 243 -3.27 -15.21 -0.81
CA GLY A 243 -3.70 -13.96 -1.42
C GLY A 243 -4.30 -12.99 -0.41
N ALA A 244 -4.84 -11.88 -0.91
CA ALA A 244 -5.49 -10.84 -0.13
C ALA A 244 -6.75 -10.34 -0.87
N PRO A 245 -7.73 -9.76 -0.16
CA PRO A 245 -8.89 -9.19 -0.82
C PRO A 245 -8.49 -8.16 -1.89
N PRO A 246 -9.13 -8.17 -3.07
CA PRO A 246 -10.27 -8.99 -3.45
C PRO A 246 -9.90 -10.36 -4.06
N VAL A 247 -8.60 -10.68 -4.22
CA VAL A 247 -8.14 -11.89 -4.92
C VAL A 247 -7.56 -12.87 -3.91
N ARG A 248 -8.37 -13.87 -3.53
CA ARG A 248 -7.99 -14.96 -2.60
C ARG A 248 -8.23 -16.30 -3.24
N TYR A 249 -7.30 -17.23 -2.99
CA TYR A 249 -7.31 -18.60 -3.51
C TYR A 249 -7.43 -19.60 -2.36
N ALA A 250 -8.06 -20.73 -2.61
CA ALA A 250 -8.07 -21.86 -1.68
C ALA A 250 -7.92 -23.18 -2.40
N GLU A 251 -7.30 -24.13 -1.71
CA GLU A 251 -7.24 -25.54 -2.10
C GLU A 251 -7.82 -26.35 -0.95
N VAL A 252 -8.64 -27.34 -1.26
CA VAL A 252 -9.26 -28.24 -0.27
C VAL A 252 -9.38 -29.63 -0.83
N THR A 253 -9.10 -30.64 -0.03
CA THR A 253 -9.42 -32.03 -0.33
C THR A 253 -10.71 -32.41 0.38
N ILE A 254 -11.65 -32.99 -0.35
CA ILE A 254 -12.91 -33.52 0.20
C ILE A 254 -12.95 -35.04 0.09
N ALA A 255 -13.43 -35.70 1.14
CA ALA A 255 -13.73 -37.11 1.11
C ALA A 255 -15.22 -37.33 0.75
N VAL A 256 -15.46 -38.18 -0.25
CA VAL A 256 -16.82 -38.59 -0.68
C VAL A 256 -16.98 -40.08 -0.53
N ASP A 257 -18.23 -40.59 -0.68
CA ASP A 257 -18.49 -42.01 -0.62
C ASP A 257 -17.68 -42.76 -1.69
N ARG A 258 -17.03 -43.88 -1.28
CA ARG A 258 -16.23 -44.72 -2.18
C ARG A 258 -17.02 -45.29 -3.34
N GLY A 259 -18.33 -45.48 -3.17
CA GLY A 259 -19.22 -45.96 -4.21
C GLY A 259 -19.70 -44.88 -5.18
N ALA A 260 -19.38 -43.61 -4.98
CA ALA A 260 -19.74 -42.52 -5.87
C ALA A 260 -19.05 -42.70 -7.23
N ASN A 261 -19.79 -42.54 -8.30
CA ASN A 261 -19.19 -42.46 -9.63
C ASN A 261 -18.50 -41.11 -9.85
N VAL A 262 -17.64 -41.02 -10.85
CA VAL A 262 -16.86 -39.80 -11.14
C VAL A 262 -17.75 -38.58 -11.40
N ALA A 263 -18.92 -38.76 -12.05
CA ALA A 263 -19.83 -37.64 -12.34
C ALA A 263 -20.48 -37.10 -11.07
N ASP A 264 -20.91 -37.98 -10.15
CA ASP A 264 -21.48 -37.54 -8.86
C ASP A 264 -20.44 -36.88 -7.97
N ALA A 265 -19.24 -37.46 -7.92
CA ALA A 265 -18.11 -36.86 -7.15
C ALA A 265 -17.73 -35.48 -7.69
N HIS A 266 -17.73 -35.31 -9.02
CA HIS A 266 -17.46 -34.01 -9.64
C HIS A 266 -18.54 -32.97 -9.33
N ALA A 267 -19.84 -33.39 -9.39
CA ALA A 267 -20.93 -32.49 -9.04
C ALA A 267 -20.86 -32.00 -7.56
N ILE A 268 -20.42 -32.88 -6.63
CA ILE A 268 -20.19 -32.48 -5.24
C ILE A 268 -19.03 -31.47 -5.18
N ALA A 269 -17.93 -31.69 -5.91
CA ALA A 269 -16.80 -30.77 -5.93
C ALA A 269 -17.17 -29.39 -6.48
N ASP A 270 -17.99 -29.36 -7.56
CA ASP A 270 -18.50 -28.11 -8.14
C ASP A 270 -19.37 -27.32 -7.13
N GLU A 271 -20.23 -28.02 -6.38
CA GLU A 271 -21.06 -27.37 -5.35
C GLU A 271 -20.20 -26.82 -4.21
N VAL A 272 -19.15 -27.53 -3.77
CA VAL A 272 -18.18 -27.07 -2.78
C VAL A 272 -17.46 -25.82 -3.28
N GLU A 273 -16.97 -25.84 -4.53
CA GLU A 273 -16.30 -24.71 -5.15
C GLU A 273 -17.19 -23.46 -5.19
N GLU A 274 -18.42 -23.60 -5.68
CA GLU A 274 -19.36 -22.48 -5.76
C GLU A 274 -19.73 -21.93 -4.38
N ARG A 275 -19.92 -22.79 -3.39
CA ARG A 275 -20.24 -22.39 -2.02
C ARG A 275 -19.09 -21.64 -1.36
N LEU A 276 -17.88 -22.17 -1.45
CA LEU A 276 -16.69 -21.52 -0.92
C LEU A 276 -16.42 -20.16 -1.59
N LYS A 277 -16.59 -20.07 -2.91
CA LYS A 277 -16.47 -18.79 -3.64
C LYS A 277 -17.49 -17.75 -3.19
N ARG A 278 -18.73 -18.17 -2.98
CA ARG A 278 -19.83 -17.28 -2.59
C ARG A 278 -19.72 -16.83 -1.14
N ASP A 279 -19.55 -17.78 -0.21
CA ASP A 279 -19.71 -17.54 1.20
C ASP A 279 -18.42 -16.95 1.83
N LEU A 280 -17.25 -17.34 1.32
CA LEU A 280 -15.95 -16.86 1.79
C LEU A 280 -15.29 -15.83 0.85
N GLN A 281 -15.99 -15.42 -0.21
CA GLN A 281 -15.50 -14.43 -1.20
C GLN A 281 -14.14 -14.83 -1.79
N LEU A 282 -13.98 -16.11 -2.14
CA LEU A 282 -12.80 -16.61 -2.82
C LEU A 282 -12.87 -16.33 -4.33
N HIS A 283 -11.72 -16.02 -4.93
CA HIS A 283 -11.61 -15.79 -6.36
C HIS A 283 -11.59 -17.12 -7.12
N GLU A 284 -10.79 -18.06 -6.64
CA GLU A 284 -10.64 -19.39 -7.21
C GLU A 284 -10.49 -20.43 -6.10
N VAL A 285 -11.07 -21.60 -6.30
CA VAL A 285 -10.98 -22.73 -5.38
C VAL A 285 -10.65 -23.96 -6.19
N ILE A 286 -9.67 -24.74 -5.72
CA ILE A 286 -9.37 -26.06 -6.27
C ILE A 286 -9.86 -27.10 -5.27
N VAL A 287 -10.75 -27.98 -5.73
CA VAL A 287 -11.29 -29.07 -4.91
C VAL A 287 -10.70 -30.39 -5.41
N HIS A 288 -9.92 -31.05 -4.56
CA HIS A 288 -9.47 -32.41 -4.79
C HIS A 288 -10.43 -33.39 -4.14
N VAL A 289 -10.80 -34.46 -4.84
CA VAL A 289 -11.75 -35.45 -4.34
C VAL A 289 -11.04 -36.77 -4.06
N GLU A 290 -11.25 -37.30 -2.86
CA GLU A 290 -10.76 -38.61 -2.45
C GLU A 290 -11.92 -39.52 -1.97
N PRO A 291 -11.84 -40.83 -2.19
CA PRO A 291 -12.81 -41.79 -1.64
C PRO A 291 -12.52 -42.03 -0.14
N CYS A 292 -13.55 -42.00 0.71
CA CYS A 292 -13.44 -42.35 2.12
C CYS A 292 -13.61 -43.88 2.38
#